data_3f56441091836df38b335a0ab8935c82
#
_entry.id   3f56441091836df38b335a0ab8935c82
#
_cell.length_a   1.000
_cell.length_b   1.000
_cell.length_c   1.000
_cell.angle_alpha   90.00
_cell.angle_beta   90.00
_cell.angle_gamma   90.00
#
_symmetry.space_group_name_H-M   'P 1'
#
loop_
_entity.id
_entity.type
_entity.pdbx_description
1 polymer ?
#
loop_
_entity_poly.entity_id
_entity_poly.type
_entity_poly.pdbx_seq_one_letter_code
_entity_poly.pdbx_strand_id
1 'polypeptide(L)'
;MFHFTLQKNLGWLLLISVLMATPVNAHTEKVSNDVGGMLHIEPHDNAEAGKTAHVWIVLTRKGGQLIPLAQCNCQLAVYPQPHHETDTPLLKPSLHNVSTKQYKSIPGADIIFPKVGAYELELSGTPKSGASFKPFVLSYPVTVGS
;
A
#
# COMPACT_ATOMS: atom_id res chain seq x y z
N MET A 1 27.31 -5.43 -71.63
CA MET A 1 26.04 -5.40 -70.91
C MET A 1 26.33 -5.46 -69.42
N PHE A 2 26.31 -4.34 -68.75
CA PHE A 2 26.65 -4.26 -67.33
C PHE A 2 25.39 -4.11 -66.53
N HIS A 3 25.08 -5.06 -65.72
CA HIS A 3 24.01 -4.98 -64.74
C HIS A 3 24.54 -4.33 -63.48
N PHE A 4 24.14 -3.10 -63.24
CA PHE A 4 24.33 -2.49 -61.92
C PHE A 4 23.24 -2.99 -61.00
N THR A 5 23.62 -3.89 -60.10
CA THR A 5 22.77 -4.24 -58.97
C THR A 5 22.84 -3.10 -57.98
N LEU A 6 21.81 -2.33 -57.92
CA LEU A 6 21.61 -1.32 -56.85
C LEU A 6 21.37 -2.09 -55.56
N GLN A 7 22.42 -2.25 -54.74
CA GLN A 7 22.22 -2.68 -53.40
C GLN A 7 21.52 -1.56 -52.63
N LYS A 8 20.24 -1.75 -52.43
CA LYS A 8 19.49 -0.94 -51.48
C LYS A 8 19.93 -1.35 -50.11
N ASN A 9 20.83 -0.59 -49.53
CA ASN A 9 21.09 -0.65 -48.10
C ASN A 9 19.82 -0.16 -47.39
N LEU A 10 18.98 -1.12 -47.08
CA LEU A 10 17.85 -0.89 -46.21
C LEU A 10 18.42 -0.74 -44.80
N GLY A 11 18.70 0.51 -44.43
CA GLY A 11 19.03 0.85 -43.06
C GLY A 11 17.88 0.44 -42.14
N TRP A 12 18.08 -0.64 -41.45
CA TRP A 12 17.18 -1.05 -40.38
C TRP A 12 17.33 -0.06 -39.25
N LEU A 13 16.50 0.96 -39.25
CA LEU A 13 16.28 1.82 -38.10
C LEU A 13 15.63 0.96 -37.01
N LEU A 14 16.46 0.41 -36.14
CA LEU A 14 16.03 -0.13 -34.86
C LEU A 14 15.48 1.04 -34.04
N LEU A 15 14.16 1.22 -34.11
CA LEU A 15 13.43 2.05 -33.16
C LEU A 15 13.52 1.35 -31.81
N ILE A 16 14.52 1.73 -31.01
CA ILE A 16 14.57 1.37 -29.61
C ILE A 16 13.49 2.19 -28.92
N SER A 17 12.30 1.62 -28.82
CA SER A 17 11.26 2.16 -27.95
C SER A 17 11.75 1.98 -26.50
N VAL A 18 12.36 3.02 -25.96
CA VAL A 18 12.60 3.10 -24.54
C VAL A 18 11.24 3.21 -23.87
N LEU A 19 10.71 2.08 -23.41
CA LEU A 19 9.58 2.06 -22.51
C LEU A 19 10.05 2.73 -21.23
N MET A 20 9.78 4.01 -21.09
CA MET A 20 9.84 4.70 -19.82
C MET A 20 8.75 4.08 -18.94
N ALA A 21 9.13 3.13 -18.10
CA ALA A 21 8.28 2.67 -17.03
C ALA A 21 8.13 3.85 -16.06
N THR A 22 7.04 4.59 -16.17
CA THR A 22 6.63 5.51 -15.11
C THR A 22 6.37 4.66 -13.87
N PRO A 23 6.93 5.03 -12.70
CA PRO A 23 6.52 4.37 -11.46
C PRO A 23 5.02 4.64 -11.30
N VAL A 24 4.22 3.61 -11.53
CA VAL A 24 2.82 3.62 -11.15
C VAL A 24 2.84 3.55 -9.62
N ASN A 25 2.48 4.63 -8.94
CA ASN A 25 2.12 4.59 -7.54
C ASN A 25 0.86 3.72 -7.46
N ALA A 26 1.07 2.42 -7.43
CA ALA A 26 0.01 1.47 -7.19
C ALA A 26 -0.34 1.60 -5.71
N HIS A 27 -1.47 2.23 -5.42
CA HIS A 27 -2.11 2.08 -4.12
C HIS A 27 -2.16 0.59 -3.83
N THR A 28 -1.51 0.17 -2.75
CA THR A 28 -1.42 -1.25 -2.44
C THR A 28 -2.75 -1.71 -1.87
N GLU A 29 -3.54 -2.39 -2.69
CA GLU A 29 -4.77 -3.02 -2.26
C GLU A 29 -4.49 -4.47 -1.81
N LYS A 30 -5.02 -4.83 -0.67
CA LYS A 30 -5.00 -6.19 -0.12
C LYS A 30 -6.41 -6.65 0.18
N VAL A 31 -6.63 -7.95 0.11
CA VAL A 31 -7.91 -8.57 0.41
C VAL A 31 -7.70 -9.70 1.41
N SER A 32 -8.52 -9.76 2.43
CA SER A 32 -8.57 -10.83 3.42
C SER A 32 -10.03 -11.14 3.74
N ASN A 33 -10.45 -12.38 3.50
CA ASN A 33 -11.86 -12.79 3.55
C ASN A 33 -12.74 -11.90 2.65
N ASP A 34 -13.72 -11.22 3.21
CA ASP A 34 -14.62 -10.32 2.50
C ASP A 34 -14.25 -8.82 2.68
N VAL A 35 -13.05 -8.55 3.19
CA VAL A 35 -12.57 -7.18 3.44
C VAL A 35 -11.42 -6.86 2.50
N GLY A 36 -11.56 -5.77 1.77
CA GLY A 36 -10.48 -5.12 1.02
C GLY A 36 -9.94 -3.94 1.78
N GLY A 37 -8.65 -3.67 1.62
CA GLY A 37 -8.01 -2.52 2.24
C GLY A 37 -6.98 -1.89 1.33
N MET A 38 -7.08 -0.57 1.15
CA MET A 38 -6.13 0.22 0.37
C MET A 38 -5.34 1.13 1.29
N LEU A 39 -4.03 0.90 1.35
CA LEU A 39 -3.11 1.68 2.18
C LEU A 39 -2.68 2.96 1.46
N HIS A 40 -2.68 4.06 2.19
CA HIS A 40 -2.09 5.33 1.80
C HIS A 40 -1.13 5.81 2.89
N ILE A 41 -0.02 6.40 2.45
CA ILE A 41 0.98 7.00 3.33
C ILE A 41 1.24 8.43 2.85
N GLU A 42 1.08 9.39 3.73
CA GLU A 42 1.39 10.80 3.42
C GLU A 42 2.67 11.24 4.15
N PRO A 43 3.49 12.07 3.48
CA PRO A 43 3.34 12.63 2.13
C PRO A 43 3.81 11.65 1.03
N HIS A 44 3.19 11.75 -0.14
CA HIS A 44 3.64 11.13 -1.41
C HIS A 44 3.76 9.60 -1.42
N ASP A 45 2.98 8.89 -0.61
CA ASP A 45 3.09 7.42 -0.43
C ASP A 45 4.52 6.98 -0.06
N ASN A 46 5.24 7.80 0.65
CA ASN A 46 6.62 7.59 1.03
C ASN A 46 6.83 7.81 2.53
N ALA A 47 7.52 6.88 3.17
CA ALA A 47 7.89 7.00 4.57
C ALA A 47 9.39 7.26 4.71
N GLU A 48 9.75 8.17 5.61
CA GLU A 48 11.12 8.51 5.94
C GLU A 48 11.41 8.23 7.41
N ALA A 49 12.59 7.67 7.69
CA ALA A 49 12.99 7.38 9.07
C ALA A 49 13.06 8.66 9.92
N GLY A 50 12.51 8.59 11.12
CA GLY A 50 12.50 9.70 12.07
C GLY A 50 11.45 10.79 11.78
N LYS A 51 10.71 10.70 10.70
CA LYS A 51 9.64 11.65 10.35
C LYS A 51 8.27 11.00 10.52
N THR A 52 7.28 11.79 10.90
CA THR A 52 5.91 11.31 11.01
C THR A 52 5.35 10.97 9.64
N ALA A 53 4.96 9.71 9.46
CA ALA A 53 4.16 9.25 8.34
C ALA A 53 2.69 9.21 8.77
N HIS A 54 1.84 9.90 8.03
CA HIS A 54 0.39 9.84 8.23
C HIS A 54 -0.17 8.70 7.38
N VAL A 55 -0.60 7.64 8.04
CA VAL A 55 -1.08 6.42 7.39
C VAL A 55 -2.59 6.34 7.53
N TRP A 56 -3.27 5.96 6.45
CA TRP A 56 -4.68 5.65 6.49
C TRP A 56 -5.04 4.54 5.52
N ILE A 57 -6.05 3.77 5.89
CA ILE A 57 -6.46 2.59 5.14
C ILE A 57 -7.94 2.67 4.84
N VAL A 58 -8.29 2.64 3.56
CA VAL A 58 -9.67 2.55 3.10
C VAL A 58 -10.11 1.11 3.19
N LEU A 59 -10.96 0.78 4.14
CA LEU A 59 -11.53 -0.54 4.28
C LEU A 59 -12.88 -0.62 3.57
N THR A 60 -13.05 -1.67 2.79
CA THR A 60 -14.31 -1.98 2.11
C THR A 60 -14.71 -3.42 2.35
N ARG A 61 -16.00 -3.66 2.45
CA ARG A 61 -16.54 -5.02 2.41
C ARG A 61 -16.98 -5.37 0.99
N LYS A 62 -17.28 -6.64 0.78
CA LYS A 62 -17.79 -7.13 -0.50
C LYS A 62 -18.97 -6.27 -0.97
N GLY A 63 -18.89 -5.80 -2.21
CA GLY A 63 -19.85 -4.85 -2.77
C GLY A 63 -19.40 -3.38 -2.71
N GLY A 64 -18.21 -3.10 -2.17
CA GLY A 64 -17.58 -1.78 -2.18
C GLY A 64 -18.05 -0.82 -1.08
N GLN A 65 -18.82 -1.28 -0.11
CA GLN A 65 -19.24 -0.43 1.01
C GLN A 65 -18.09 -0.20 1.98
N LEU A 66 -17.90 1.06 2.39
CA LEU A 66 -16.87 1.43 3.36
C LEU A 66 -17.14 0.79 4.74
N ILE A 67 -16.05 0.42 5.40
CA ILE A 67 -16.04 0.05 6.81
C ILE A 67 -15.38 1.21 7.58
N PRO A 68 -16.16 2.07 8.25
CA PRO A 68 -15.56 3.12 9.07
C PRO A 68 -14.92 2.55 10.33
N LEU A 69 -13.97 3.28 10.90
CA LEU A 69 -13.27 2.85 12.12
C LEU A 69 -14.23 2.48 13.25
N ALA A 70 -15.34 3.20 13.39
CA ALA A 70 -16.34 2.93 14.44
C ALA A 70 -17.01 1.55 14.33
N GLN A 71 -16.96 0.89 13.18
CA GLN A 71 -17.50 -0.45 12.96
C GLN A 71 -16.49 -1.58 13.13
N CYS A 72 -15.25 -1.24 13.42
CA CYS A 72 -14.15 -2.19 13.47
C CYS A 72 -13.47 -2.19 14.83
N ASN A 73 -13.28 -3.37 15.40
CA ASN A 73 -12.26 -3.59 16.41
C ASN A 73 -10.95 -3.80 15.68
N CYS A 74 -10.32 -2.73 15.27
CA CYS A 74 -9.11 -2.75 14.47
C CYS A 74 -7.87 -2.49 15.31
N GLN A 75 -6.78 -3.15 14.93
CA GLN A 75 -5.45 -2.94 15.51
C GLN A 75 -4.43 -2.83 14.38
N LEU A 76 -3.50 -1.90 14.52
CA LEU A 76 -2.37 -1.74 13.63
C LEU A 76 -1.09 -2.14 14.35
N ALA A 77 -0.29 -2.97 13.70
CA ALA A 77 1.02 -3.39 14.17
C ALA A 77 2.08 -3.13 13.10
N VAL A 78 3.28 -2.77 13.53
CA VAL A 78 4.43 -2.52 12.66
C VAL A 78 5.52 -3.50 13.01
N TYR A 79 6.01 -4.24 12.02
CA TYR A 79 7.10 -5.19 12.16
C TYR A 79 8.28 -4.81 11.28
N PRO A 80 9.53 -4.91 11.77
CA PRO A 80 10.67 -4.88 10.87
C PRO A 80 10.73 -6.18 10.06
N GLN A 81 11.13 -6.11 8.81
CA GLN A 81 11.28 -7.29 7.96
C GLN A 81 12.72 -7.86 8.03
N PRO A 82 12.91 -9.20 8.00
CA PRO A 82 11.88 -10.23 8.05
C PRO A 82 11.34 -10.45 9.48
N HIS A 83 10.09 -10.90 9.60
CA HIS A 83 9.53 -11.27 10.90
C HIS A 83 8.76 -12.58 10.82
N HIS A 84 8.49 -13.19 11.97
CA HIS A 84 7.65 -14.38 12.15
C HIS A 84 6.31 -13.99 12.80
N GLU A 85 5.29 -14.81 12.58
CA GLU A 85 3.95 -14.56 13.15
C GLU A 85 3.94 -14.45 14.69
N THR A 86 4.91 -15.08 15.34
CA THR A 86 5.07 -15.05 16.80
C THR A 86 5.85 -13.86 17.32
N ASP A 87 6.40 -13.03 16.43
CA ASP A 87 7.20 -11.89 16.85
C ASP A 87 6.33 -10.81 17.50
N THR A 88 6.92 -10.14 18.48
CA THR A 88 6.31 -8.94 19.06
C THR A 88 6.45 -7.78 18.08
N PRO A 89 5.38 -7.03 17.79
CA PRO A 89 5.50 -5.88 16.92
C PRO A 89 6.44 -4.82 17.51
N LEU A 90 7.17 -4.15 16.64
CA LEU A 90 8.02 -3.02 17.01
C LEU A 90 7.18 -1.84 17.52
N LEU A 91 6.06 -1.56 16.86
CA LEU A 91 5.13 -0.49 17.20
C LEU A 91 3.70 -1.00 17.13
N LYS A 92 2.85 -0.47 18.01
CA LYS A 92 1.39 -0.63 17.96
C LYS A 92 0.75 0.77 17.91
N PRO A 93 0.74 1.44 16.77
CA PRO A 93 0.18 2.77 16.65
C PRO A 93 -1.30 2.81 17.02
N SER A 94 -1.73 3.84 17.74
CA SER A 94 -3.14 4.07 18.02
C SER A 94 -3.87 4.48 16.76
N LEU A 95 -5.01 3.86 16.50
CA LEU A 95 -5.87 4.23 15.40
C LEU A 95 -6.77 5.41 15.77
N HIS A 96 -6.98 6.30 14.83
CA HIS A 96 -7.91 7.42 14.92
C HIS A 96 -8.68 7.60 13.61
N ASN A 97 -9.78 8.36 13.66
CA ASN A 97 -10.54 8.66 12.47
C ASN A 97 -9.79 9.62 11.56
N VAL A 98 -9.70 9.27 10.29
CA VAL A 98 -9.22 10.15 9.22
C VAL A 98 -10.36 10.40 8.25
N SER A 99 -10.51 11.64 7.82
CA SER A 99 -11.48 12.01 6.79
C SER A 99 -10.77 12.77 5.68
N THR A 100 -11.02 12.34 4.45
CA THR A 100 -10.54 12.98 3.23
C THR A 100 -11.72 13.57 2.46
N LYS A 101 -11.47 14.13 1.27
CA LYS A 101 -12.57 14.58 0.39
C LYS A 101 -13.47 13.43 -0.06
N GLN A 102 -12.91 12.22 -0.21
CA GLN A 102 -13.63 11.05 -0.72
C GLN A 102 -14.14 10.12 0.37
N TYR A 103 -13.44 10.05 1.51
CA TYR A 103 -13.69 9.06 2.54
C TYR A 103 -13.88 9.72 3.90
N LYS A 104 -14.80 9.20 4.68
CA LYS A 104 -15.09 9.71 6.02
C LYS A 104 -14.85 8.64 7.08
N SER A 105 -14.25 9.08 8.20
CA SER A 105 -14.10 8.24 9.40
C SER A 105 -13.38 6.91 9.18
N ILE A 106 -12.40 6.91 8.29
CA ILE A 106 -11.59 5.71 8.01
C ILE A 106 -10.45 5.58 9.03
N PRO A 107 -9.95 4.35 9.26
CA PRO A 107 -8.83 4.15 10.18
C PRO A 107 -7.54 4.78 9.68
N GLY A 108 -6.88 5.52 10.54
CA GLY A 108 -5.58 6.10 10.32
C GLY A 108 -4.70 6.06 11.55
N ALA A 109 -3.43 6.31 11.36
CA ALA A 109 -2.44 6.38 12.43
C ALA A 109 -1.26 7.27 12.01
N ASP A 110 -0.57 7.81 13.01
CA ASP A 110 0.70 8.49 12.84
C ASP A 110 1.82 7.56 13.27
N ILE A 111 2.79 7.34 12.37
CA ILE A 111 3.88 6.41 12.59
C ILE A 111 5.22 7.10 12.40
N ILE A 112 6.12 6.94 13.36
CA ILE A 112 7.53 7.32 13.21
C ILE A 112 8.35 6.04 13.15
N PHE A 113 8.84 5.71 11.95
CA PHE A 113 9.74 4.58 11.76
C PHE A 113 11.14 4.94 12.27
N PRO A 114 11.75 4.13 13.14
CA PRO A 114 13.01 4.51 13.78
C PRO A 114 14.22 4.46 12.85
N LYS A 115 14.19 3.59 11.83
CA LYS A 115 15.32 3.33 10.94
C LYS A 115 14.87 3.18 9.50
N VAL A 116 15.78 3.47 8.58
CA VAL A 116 15.68 3.09 7.17
C VAL A 116 15.61 1.57 7.05
N GLY A 117 14.76 1.06 6.17
CA GLY A 117 14.65 -0.36 5.89
C GLY A 117 13.27 -0.80 5.47
N ALA A 118 13.09 -2.11 5.45
CA ALA A 118 11.83 -2.76 5.10
C ALA A 118 11.03 -3.08 6.35
N TYR A 119 9.73 -2.76 6.29
CA TYR A 119 8.76 -3.02 7.36
C TYR A 119 7.51 -3.65 6.78
N GLU A 120 6.70 -4.20 7.66
CA GLU A 120 5.35 -4.63 7.35
C GLU A 120 4.38 -3.95 8.30
N LEU A 121 3.34 -3.34 7.74
CA LEU A 121 2.18 -2.87 8.47
C LEU A 121 1.11 -3.94 8.41
N GLU A 122 0.62 -4.38 9.55
CA GLU A 122 -0.45 -5.36 9.66
C GLU A 122 -1.67 -4.72 10.33
N LEU A 123 -2.74 -4.59 9.56
CA LEU A 123 -4.05 -4.18 10.09
C LEU A 123 -4.92 -5.41 10.27
N SER A 124 -5.30 -5.70 11.49
CA SER A 124 -6.23 -6.76 11.82
C SER A 124 -7.51 -6.18 12.41
N GLY A 125 -8.62 -6.86 12.17
CA GLY A 125 -9.90 -6.38 12.69
C GLY A 125 -10.97 -7.45 12.76
N THR A 126 -11.93 -7.17 13.63
CA THR A 126 -13.18 -7.92 13.80
C THR A 126 -14.34 -6.94 13.76
N PRO A 127 -15.54 -7.38 13.31
CA PRO A 127 -16.70 -6.50 13.29
C PRO A 127 -17.17 -6.16 14.69
N LYS A 128 -17.49 -4.89 14.93
CA LYS A 128 -18.25 -4.46 16.09
C LYS A 128 -19.71 -4.88 15.93
N SER A 129 -20.43 -4.89 17.03
CA SER A 129 -21.86 -5.21 17.04
C SER A 129 -22.63 -4.38 16.01
N GLY A 130 -23.43 -5.03 15.17
CA GLY A 130 -24.19 -4.42 14.09
C GLY A 130 -23.44 -4.27 12.76
N ALA A 131 -22.13 -4.50 12.72
CA ALA A 131 -21.36 -4.53 11.48
C ALA A 131 -21.34 -5.95 10.89
N SER A 132 -21.30 -6.07 9.56
CA SER A 132 -21.32 -7.37 8.87
C SER A 132 -20.13 -7.50 7.93
N PHE A 133 -19.02 -7.98 8.45
CA PHE A 133 -17.85 -8.45 7.72
C PHE A 133 -17.15 -9.52 8.55
N LYS A 134 -16.30 -10.32 7.91
CA LYS A 134 -15.54 -11.37 8.60
C LYS A 134 -14.26 -10.79 9.21
N PRO A 135 -13.71 -11.41 10.26
CA PRO A 135 -12.37 -11.09 10.73
C PRO A 135 -11.35 -11.09 9.60
N PHE A 136 -10.42 -10.15 9.63
CA PHE A 136 -9.43 -9.98 8.57
C PHE A 136 -8.05 -9.64 9.12
N VAL A 137 -7.03 -9.94 8.32
CA VAL A 137 -5.64 -9.50 8.52
C VAL A 137 -5.12 -9.02 7.16
N LEU A 138 -4.74 -7.76 7.08
CA LEU A 138 -4.19 -7.13 5.89
C LEU A 138 -2.73 -6.74 6.15
N SER A 139 -1.83 -7.24 5.33
CA SER A 139 -0.39 -7.01 5.49
C SER A 139 0.17 -6.22 4.32
N TYR A 140 0.86 -5.13 4.62
CA TYR A 140 1.42 -4.20 3.64
C TYR A 140 2.92 -4.06 3.82
N PRO A 141 3.73 -4.40 2.80
CA PRO A 141 5.15 -4.08 2.82
C PRO A 141 5.36 -2.57 2.66
N VAL A 142 6.22 -2.00 3.49
CA VAL A 142 6.57 -0.58 3.44
C VAL A 142 8.09 -0.45 3.46
N THR A 143 8.62 0.28 2.50
CA THR A 143 10.03 0.65 2.48
C THR A 143 10.19 2.06 3.03
N VAL A 144 11.03 2.19 4.05
CA VAL A 144 11.32 3.46 4.73
C VAL A 144 12.67 3.98 4.28
N GLY A 145 12.67 5.18 3.73
CA GLY A 145 13.87 5.88 3.24
C GLY A 145 14.47 6.84 4.27
N SER A 146 15.53 7.49 3.84
CA SER A 146 16.21 8.54 4.60
C SER A 146 15.72 9.93 4.24
#